data_565c7d98f4e752ffef76c7880bfb43e1
#
_entry.id   565c7d98f4e752ffef76c7880bfb43e1
#
_cell.length_a   1.000
_cell.length_b   1.000
_cell.length_c   1.000
_cell.angle_alpha   90.00
_cell.angle_beta   90.00
_cell.angle_gamma   90.00
#
_symmetry.space_group_name_H-M   'P 1'
#
loop_
_entity.id
_entity.type
_entity.pdbx_description
1 polymer ?
#
loop_
_entity_poly.entity_id
_entity_poly.type
_entity_poly.pdbx_seq_one_letter_code
_entity_poly.pdbx_strand_id
1 'polypeptide(L)'
;YGGCGVGFVTITSPVNGYRPTVRHSFGGWQSHSVTVSVFFGRGKQGVSGHYFIPTPGAYVELGGQRKYASRLDTCERASIFFYNKGEARLSASVNKGEPQTGTFPPADGLREMDVTGRIGSVRWKVESADSTLFYGVAMDGTQGIAVDNFSLRGSSGLSLRSIPVRTMREFNELRPYDLI
;
A
#
# COMPACT_ATOMS: atom_id res chain seq x y z
N TYR A 1 3.28 -8.92 22.22
CA TYR A 1 2.30 -9.12 21.15
C TYR A 1 2.86 -9.79 19.90
N GLY A 2 4.15 -9.90 19.73
CA GLY A 2 4.84 -10.86 18.86
C GLY A 2 4.87 -10.64 17.35
N GLY A 3 4.16 -9.68 16.80
CA GLY A 3 4.16 -9.40 15.34
C GLY A 3 5.43 -8.68 14.88
N CYS A 4 5.82 -8.91 13.62
CA CYS A 4 6.84 -8.12 12.92
C CYS A 4 6.20 -7.06 12.01
N GLY A 5 4.88 -6.90 12.04
CA GLY A 5 4.12 -6.13 11.07
C GLY A 5 4.41 -4.64 11.13
N VAL A 6 4.56 -4.08 9.96
CA VAL A 6 4.55 -2.64 9.72
C VAL A 6 3.12 -2.19 9.46
N GLY A 7 2.27 -3.11 9.04
CA GLY A 7 0.90 -2.89 8.64
C GLY A 7 0.79 -2.19 7.28
N PHE A 8 -0.42 -1.73 6.97
CA PHE A 8 -0.72 -0.98 5.77
C PHE A 8 -0.21 0.47 5.84
N VAL A 9 0.37 0.93 4.74
CA VAL A 9 0.84 2.30 4.54
C VAL A 9 0.39 2.78 3.16
N THR A 10 -0.08 4.02 3.08
CA THR A 10 -0.36 4.67 1.79
C THR A 10 0.91 4.78 0.95
N ILE A 11 0.79 4.79 -0.38
CA ILE A 11 1.94 4.89 -1.31
C ILE A 11 2.82 6.10 -0.96
N THR A 12 2.21 7.27 -0.76
CA THR A 12 2.93 8.46 -0.30
C THR A 12 2.38 8.91 1.04
N SER A 13 3.22 9.56 1.85
CA SER A 13 2.79 10.10 3.13
C SER A 13 3.58 11.39 3.45
N PRO A 14 2.90 12.50 3.75
CA PRO A 14 3.58 13.74 4.15
C PRO A 14 4.28 13.62 5.51
N VAL A 15 3.97 12.56 6.26
CA VAL A 15 4.53 12.30 7.59
C VAL A 15 5.47 11.08 7.62
N ASN A 16 5.96 10.63 6.46
CA ASN A 16 6.84 9.46 6.38
C ASN A 16 8.10 9.59 7.26
N GLY A 17 8.69 10.77 7.36
CA GLY A 17 9.87 11.03 8.19
C GLY A 17 9.61 11.00 9.71
N TYR A 18 8.35 11.04 10.14
CA TYR A 18 7.97 11.01 11.57
C TYR A 18 7.65 9.61 12.09
N ARG A 19 7.68 8.58 11.24
CA ARG A 19 7.46 7.19 11.66
C ARG A 19 8.80 6.55 12.05
N PRO A 20 9.06 6.36 13.35
CA PRO A 20 10.37 5.83 13.78
C PRO A 20 10.54 4.33 13.51
N THR A 21 9.43 3.59 13.37
CA THR A 21 9.44 2.13 13.21
C THR A 21 9.59 1.68 11.75
N VAL A 22 9.32 2.58 10.79
CA VAL A 22 9.31 2.26 9.37
C VAL A 22 10.09 3.32 8.59
N ARG A 23 11.04 2.88 7.78
CA ARG A 23 11.57 3.69 6.70
C ARG A 23 10.61 3.59 5.52
N HIS A 24 10.13 4.72 5.05
CA HIS A 24 9.20 4.83 3.94
C HIS A 24 9.74 5.85 2.95
N SER A 25 10.11 5.41 1.76
CA SER A 25 10.53 6.27 0.66
C SER A 25 9.71 6.00 -0.58
N PHE A 26 9.49 7.01 -1.37
CA PHE A 26 8.67 6.94 -2.57
C PHE A 26 9.03 8.04 -3.56
N GLY A 27 8.69 7.85 -4.81
CA GLY A 27 8.87 8.85 -5.87
C GLY A 27 8.05 8.51 -7.10
N GLY A 28 7.72 9.54 -7.90
CA GLY A 28 7.00 9.36 -9.16
C GLY A 28 5.49 9.12 -9.01
N TRP A 29 4.84 9.66 -7.99
CA TRP A 29 3.41 9.47 -7.76
C TRP A 29 2.62 10.78 -7.78
N GLN A 30 1.46 10.74 -8.43
CA GLN A 30 0.42 11.76 -8.29
C GLN A 30 -0.58 11.29 -7.23
N SER A 31 -0.69 12.04 -6.13
CA SER A 31 -1.56 11.71 -5.00
C SER A 31 -2.90 12.42 -5.13
N HIS A 32 -3.99 11.66 -4.96
CA HIS A 32 -5.36 12.15 -4.96
C HIS A 32 -6.06 11.74 -3.67
N SER A 33 -6.62 12.72 -2.95
CA SER A 33 -7.29 12.51 -1.67
C SER A 33 -8.75 12.94 -1.74
N VAL A 34 -9.61 12.31 -0.96
CA VAL A 34 -11.02 12.71 -0.80
C VAL A 34 -11.18 14.14 -0.27
N THR A 35 -10.16 14.69 0.41
CA THR A 35 -10.21 16.05 0.97
C THR A 35 -9.85 17.11 -0.05
N VAL A 36 -9.10 16.78 -1.10
CA VAL A 36 -8.61 17.74 -2.10
C VAL A 36 -9.40 17.66 -3.39
N SER A 37 -9.99 16.51 -3.71
CA SER A 37 -10.68 16.24 -4.98
C SER A 37 -12.19 16.19 -4.82
N VAL A 38 -12.83 17.29 -4.44
CA VAL A 38 -14.30 17.36 -4.34
C VAL A 38 -14.96 17.09 -5.71
N PHE A 39 -14.28 17.36 -6.81
CA PHE A 39 -14.83 17.26 -8.17
C PHE A 39 -14.19 16.20 -9.08
N PHE A 40 -12.97 15.75 -8.82
CA PHE A 40 -12.25 14.80 -9.67
C PHE A 40 -12.02 13.47 -8.95
N GLY A 41 -12.64 12.41 -9.43
CA GLY A 41 -12.33 11.06 -9.02
C GLY A 41 -13.15 10.50 -7.84
N ARG A 42 -14.35 11.00 -7.59
CA ARG A 42 -15.30 10.31 -6.68
C ARG A 42 -15.45 8.85 -7.08
N GLY A 43 -15.34 7.96 -6.10
CA GLY A 43 -15.45 6.53 -6.34
C GLY A 43 -14.19 5.82 -6.77
N LYS A 44 -13.03 6.49 -6.77
CA LYS A 44 -11.72 5.87 -7.06
C LYS A 44 -10.85 5.65 -5.81
N GLN A 45 -11.25 6.22 -4.67
CA GLN A 45 -10.48 6.17 -3.44
C GLN A 45 -10.48 4.78 -2.82
N GLY A 46 -9.33 4.38 -2.29
CA GLY A 46 -9.20 3.19 -1.45
C GLY A 46 -9.55 3.47 0.01
N VAL A 47 -9.34 2.47 0.87
CA VAL A 47 -9.69 2.48 2.29
C VAL A 47 -9.07 3.63 3.09
N SER A 48 -7.93 4.15 2.66
CA SER A 48 -7.28 5.32 3.29
C SER A 48 -7.80 6.68 2.80
N GLY A 49 -8.83 6.70 1.95
CA GLY A 49 -9.32 7.91 1.32
C GLY A 49 -8.41 8.47 0.22
N HIS A 50 -7.43 7.68 -0.24
CA HIS A 50 -6.47 8.06 -1.28
C HIS A 50 -6.49 7.08 -2.45
N TYR A 51 -6.06 7.58 -3.61
CA TYR A 51 -5.51 6.77 -4.69
C TYR A 51 -4.30 7.49 -5.31
N PHE A 52 -3.45 6.72 -5.98
CA PHE A 52 -2.19 7.20 -6.54
C PHE A 52 -2.07 6.77 -7.98
N ILE A 53 -1.62 7.68 -8.84
CA ILE A 53 -1.33 7.42 -10.25
C ILE A 53 0.18 7.46 -10.42
N PRO A 54 0.81 6.41 -10.98
CA PRO A 54 2.26 6.39 -11.19
C PRO A 54 2.65 7.26 -12.39
N THR A 55 3.82 7.86 -12.30
CA THR A 55 4.59 8.33 -13.46
C THR A 55 5.62 7.25 -13.86
N PRO A 56 6.24 7.30 -15.04
CA PRO A 56 7.26 6.33 -15.43
C PRO A 56 8.37 6.20 -14.38
N GLY A 57 8.64 4.96 -13.94
CA GLY A 57 9.65 4.68 -12.93
C GLY A 57 9.21 4.95 -11.48
N ALA A 58 7.93 5.17 -11.23
CA ALA A 58 7.39 5.34 -9.88
C ALA A 58 7.77 4.17 -8.97
N TYR A 59 8.11 4.48 -7.73
CA TYR A 59 8.49 3.48 -6.74
C TYR A 59 7.98 3.81 -5.34
N VAL A 60 7.84 2.77 -4.54
CA VAL A 60 7.62 2.87 -3.09
C VAL A 60 8.46 1.80 -2.40
N GLU A 61 9.10 2.17 -1.30
CA GLU A 61 9.97 1.28 -0.52
C GLU A 61 9.59 1.36 0.96
N LEU A 62 9.44 0.21 1.56
CA LEU A 62 9.28 0.05 3.00
C LEU A 62 10.47 -0.73 3.59
N GLY A 63 10.86 -0.37 4.80
CA GLY A 63 11.82 -1.14 5.57
C GLY A 63 11.56 -0.97 7.07
N GLY A 64 11.48 -2.08 7.79
CA GLY A 64 11.34 -2.09 9.23
C GLY A 64 12.61 -1.60 9.93
N GLN A 65 12.46 -0.95 11.09
CA GLN A 65 13.58 -0.45 11.87
C GLN A 65 13.71 -1.18 13.22
N ARG A 66 14.64 -2.14 13.32
CA ARG A 66 14.93 -2.92 14.54
C ARG A 66 15.23 -2.08 15.76
N LYS A 67 15.71 -0.86 15.58
CA LYS A 67 16.04 0.04 16.70
C LYS A 67 14.90 0.16 17.71
N TYR A 68 13.66 0.05 17.26
CA TYR A 68 12.47 0.26 18.09
C TYR A 68 11.77 -1.04 18.49
N ALA A 69 11.92 -2.09 17.68
CA ALA A 69 11.42 -3.43 18.02
C ALA A 69 12.23 -4.48 17.28
N SER A 70 12.63 -5.54 17.99
CA SER A 70 13.59 -6.54 17.51
C SER A 70 13.14 -7.35 16.29
N ARG A 71 11.87 -7.35 15.96
CA ARG A 71 11.28 -8.14 14.87
C ARG A 71 10.81 -7.30 13.67
N LEU A 72 10.94 -5.97 13.71
CA LEU A 72 10.46 -5.08 12.64
C LEU A 72 11.20 -5.24 11.31
N ASP A 73 12.27 -5.97 11.25
CA ASP A 73 13.03 -6.27 10.02
C ASP A 73 12.86 -7.71 9.54
N THR A 74 11.87 -8.42 10.04
CA THR A 74 11.64 -9.83 9.72
C THR A 74 10.16 -10.12 9.47
N CYS A 75 9.56 -9.38 8.54
CA CYS A 75 8.21 -9.68 8.09
C CYS A 75 8.22 -10.90 7.15
N GLU A 76 7.08 -11.54 6.99
CA GLU A 76 6.94 -12.77 6.21
C GLU A 76 6.19 -12.55 4.91
N ARG A 77 5.44 -11.47 4.80
CA ARG A 77 4.70 -11.07 3.59
C ARG A 77 4.79 -9.56 3.40
N ALA A 78 4.89 -9.13 2.15
CA ALA A 78 4.68 -7.74 1.76
C ALA A 78 3.85 -7.67 0.49
N SER A 79 2.93 -6.70 0.43
CA SER A 79 1.96 -6.55 -0.66
C SER A 79 1.88 -5.11 -1.14
N ILE A 80 1.60 -4.93 -2.44
CA ILE A 80 1.17 -3.67 -3.03
C ILE A 80 -0.23 -3.83 -3.61
N PHE A 81 -1.13 -2.89 -3.28
CA PHE A 81 -2.55 -2.95 -3.65
C PHE A 81 -2.85 -1.99 -4.80
N PHE A 82 -3.52 -2.49 -5.83
CA PHE A 82 -3.84 -1.70 -7.03
C PHE A 82 -5.09 -2.21 -7.76
N TYR A 83 -5.61 -1.37 -8.63
CA TYR A 83 -6.69 -1.68 -9.56
C TYR A 83 -6.26 -1.28 -10.96
N ASN A 84 -6.29 -2.20 -11.93
CA ASN A 84 -5.82 -1.96 -13.29
C ASN A 84 -6.87 -2.29 -14.34
N LYS A 85 -7.30 -1.27 -15.08
CA LYS A 85 -8.17 -1.43 -16.26
C LYS A 85 -7.38 -1.77 -17.53
N GLY A 86 -6.12 -1.37 -17.58
CA GLY A 86 -5.15 -1.75 -18.60
C GLY A 86 -4.11 -2.73 -18.03
N GLU A 87 -3.13 -3.10 -18.83
CA GLU A 87 -2.02 -3.94 -18.36
C GLU A 87 -1.12 -3.17 -17.39
N ALA A 88 -0.72 -3.83 -16.31
CA ALA A 88 0.26 -3.32 -15.37
C ALA A 88 1.43 -4.30 -15.22
N ARG A 89 2.66 -3.78 -15.21
CA ARG A 89 3.88 -4.53 -14.95
C ARG A 89 4.61 -3.91 -13.78
N LEU A 90 4.81 -4.70 -12.74
CA LEU A 90 5.41 -4.28 -11.49
C LEU A 90 6.63 -5.14 -11.19
N SER A 91 7.62 -4.58 -10.53
CA SER A 91 8.73 -5.34 -9.96
C SER A 91 8.85 -5.10 -8.46
N ALA A 92 9.30 -6.12 -7.74
CA ALA A 92 9.53 -6.10 -6.31
C ALA A 92 10.93 -6.60 -5.99
N SER A 93 11.73 -5.80 -5.28
CA SER A 93 13.04 -6.20 -4.75
C SER A 93 12.94 -6.35 -3.23
N VAL A 94 13.19 -7.55 -2.73
CA VAL A 94 13.22 -7.86 -1.30
C VAL A 94 14.66 -7.77 -0.81
N ASN A 95 14.88 -7.05 0.30
CA ASN A 95 16.19 -6.90 0.95
C ASN A 95 17.30 -6.43 -0.01
N LYS A 96 16.92 -5.60 -1.02
CA LYS A 96 17.82 -5.14 -2.10
C LYS A 96 18.35 -6.28 -3.00
N GLY A 97 17.68 -7.42 -3.02
CA GLY A 97 17.97 -8.51 -3.94
C GLY A 97 17.44 -8.25 -5.34
N GLU A 98 17.59 -9.26 -6.20
CA GLU A 98 17.12 -9.22 -7.58
C GLU A 98 15.61 -8.99 -7.66
N PRO A 99 15.13 -8.13 -8.57
CA PRO A 99 13.73 -7.82 -8.71
C PRO A 99 12.94 -9.01 -9.29
N GLN A 100 11.84 -9.33 -8.64
CA GLN A 100 10.82 -10.23 -9.16
C GLN A 100 9.78 -9.40 -9.92
N THR A 101 9.50 -9.73 -11.17
CA THR A 101 8.55 -8.99 -12.01
C THR A 101 7.26 -9.75 -12.18
N GLY A 102 6.12 -9.07 -11.96
CA GLY A 102 4.78 -9.55 -12.27
C GLY A 102 4.13 -8.73 -13.39
N THR A 103 3.44 -9.41 -14.31
CA THR A 103 2.61 -8.79 -15.33
C THR A 103 1.14 -9.11 -15.03
N PHE A 104 0.32 -8.08 -15.00
CA PHE A 104 -1.08 -8.16 -14.58
C PHE A 104 -1.96 -7.70 -15.74
N PRO A 105 -2.68 -8.61 -16.41
CA PRO A 105 -3.64 -8.24 -17.44
C PRO A 105 -4.78 -7.42 -16.84
N PRO A 106 -5.56 -6.69 -17.65
CA PRO A 106 -6.72 -5.95 -17.20
C PRO A 106 -7.66 -6.79 -16.34
N ALA A 107 -8.16 -6.21 -15.25
CA ALA A 107 -9.11 -6.87 -14.36
C ALA A 107 -10.16 -5.88 -13.82
N ASP A 108 -11.33 -6.42 -13.50
CA ASP A 108 -12.40 -5.68 -12.83
C ASP A 108 -12.45 -6.06 -11.35
N GLY A 109 -11.56 -5.46 -10.56
CA GLY A 109 -11.45 -5.66 -9.12
C GLY A 109 -10.12 -5.22 -8.57
N LEU A 110 -10.08 -5.05 -7.26
CA LEU A 110 -8.86 -4.76 -6.52
C LEU A 110 -7.93 -5.99 -6.55
N ARG A 111 -6.65 -5.74 -6.71
CA ARG A 111 -5.62 -6.79 -6.77
C ARG A 111 -4.45 -6.44 -5.88
N GLU A 112 -3.65 -7.45 -5.60
CA GLU A 112 -2.35 -7.27 -4.99
C GLU A 112 -1.26 -8.01 -5.77
N MET A 113 -0.04 -7.52 -5.66
CA MET A 113 1.17 -8.30 -5.90
C MET A 113 1.85 -8.47 -4.56
N ASP A 114 2.08 -9.70 -4.15
CA ASP A 114 2.72 -10.02 -2.89
C ASP A 114 4.06 -10.73 -3.11
N VAL A 115 4.92 -10.57 -2.13
CA VAL A 115 6.15 -11.33 -1.97
C VAL A 115 6.18 -11.93 -0.56
N THR A 116 6.70 -13.13 -0.46
CA THR A 116 6.80 -13.87 0.80
C THR A 116 8.24 -14.25 1.10
N GLY A 117 8.54 -14.48 2.37
CA GLY A 117 9.85 -14.88 2.85
C GLY A 117 10.31 -14.04 4.04
N ARG A 118 11.60 -13.98 4.31
CA ARG A 118 12.13 -13.11 5.36
C ARG A 118 12.39 -11.72 4.81
N ILE A 119 11.49 -10.79 5.10
CA ILE A 119 11.46 -9.44 4.53
C ILE A 119 11.86 -8.42 5.59
N GLY A 120 13.01 -7.79 5.45
CA GLY A 120 13.43 -6.62 6.22
C GLY A 120 13.13 -5.32 5.50
N SER A 121 13.14 -5.36 4.15
CA SER A 121 12.74 -4.26 3.29
C SER A 121 12.18 -4.77 1.97
N VAL A 122 11.30 -4.01 1.37
CA VAL A 122 10.76 -4.27 0.02
C VAL A 122 10.66 -2.97 -0.75
N ARG A 123 11.09 -3.00 -2.00
CA ARG A 123 10.93 -1.90 -2.95
C ARG A 123 10.08 -2.37 -4.12
N TRP A 124 8.95 -1.75 -4.29
CA TRP A 124 8.08 -1.90 -5.44
C TRP A 124 8.40 -0.83 -6.47
N LYS A 125 8.45 -1.20 -7.74
CA LYS A 125 8.65 -0.28 -8.86
C LYS A 125 7.62 -0.56 -9.93
N VAL A 126 7.06 0.49 -10.50
CA VAL A 126 6.15 0.42 -11.64
C VAL A 126 6.99 0.46 -12.91
N GLU A 127 7.04 -0.65 -13.63
CA GLU A 127 7.75 -0.75 -14.92
C GLU A 127 6.87 -0.19 -16.04
N SER A 128 5.58 -0.54 -16.03
CA SER A 128 4.55 0.06 -16.86
C SER A 128 3.19 -0.07 -16.20
N ALA A 129 2.30 0.88 -16.43
CA ALA A 129 0.94 0.82 -15.92
C ALA A 129 0.03 1.65 -16.82
N ASP A 130 -0.97 0.99 -17.41
CA ASP A 130 -2.04 1.64 -18.13
C ASP A 130 -3.30 1.66 -17.26
N SER A 131 -3.94 2.83 -17.16
CA SER A 131 -5.22 3.01 -16.46
C SER A 131 -5.25 2.31 -15.09
N THR A 132 -4.16 2.47 -14.33
CA THR A 132 -3.94 1.78 -13.04
C THR A 132 -3.98 2.76 -11.88
N LEU A 133 -4.68 2.40 -10.82
CA LEU A 133 -4.76 3.13 -9.57
C LEU A 133 -4.07 2.31 -8.47
N PHE A 134 -3.21 2.94 -7.70
CA PHE A 134 -2.56 2.32 -6.54
C PHE A 134 -3.12 2.87 -5.25
N TYR A 135 -3.14 2.06 -4.19
CA TYR A 135 -3.77 2.43 -2.92
C TYR A 135 -2.80 2.44 -1.75
N GLY A 136 -1.90 1.47 -1.70
CA GLY A 136 -0.95 1.36 -0.61
C GLY A 136 -0.13 0.11 -0.69
N VAL A 137 0.72 -0.05 0.32
CA VAL A 137 1.62 -1.20 0.51
C VAL A 137 1.51 -1.68 1.94
N ALA A 138 1.81 -2.95 2.17
CA ALA A 138 1.84 -3.52 3.51
C ALA A 138 3.08 -4.40 3.71
N MET A 139 3.54 -4.51 4.94
CA MET A 139 4.50 -5.52 5.38
C MET A 139 4.00 -6.15 6.67
N ASP A 140 3.83 -7.45 6.69
CA ASP A 140 3.19 -8.16 7.79
C ASP A 140 3.93 -9.44 8.18
N GLY A 141 3.74 -9.84 9.43
CA GLY A 141 4.01 -11.19 9.91
C GLY A 141 2.77 -12.06 9.80
N THR A 142 2.97 -13.37 9.75
CA THR A 142 1.87 -14.35 9.78
C THR A 142 1.31 -14.57 11.19
N GLN A 143 2.00 -14.04 12.21
CA GLN A 143 1.59 -14.17 13.62
C GLN A 143 1.66 -12.83 14.33
N GLY A 144 0.82 -12.68 15.34
CA GLY A 144 0.74 -11.48 16.16
C GLY A 144 -0.41 -10.56 15.77
N ILE A 145 -0.35 -9.32 16.21
CA ILE A 145 -1.37 -8.29 15.94
C ILE A 145 -0.77 -7.26 15.00
N ALA A 146 -1.43 -7.01 13.88
CA ALA A 146 -1.16 -5.89 12.99
C ALA A 146 -2.23 -4.80 13.22
N VAL A 147 -1.81 -3.55 13.31
CA VAL A 147 -2.72 -2.40 13.45
C VAL A 147 -2.53 -1.48 12.25
N ASP A 148 -3.56 -1.39 11.42
CA ASP A 148 -3.58 -0.49 10.29
C ASP A 148 -4.21 0.85 10.67
N ASN A 149 -3.63 1.93 10.21
CA ASN A 149 -4.14 3.26 10.46
C ASN A 149 -4.64 3.89 9.15
N PHE A 150 -5.95 3.95 8.99
CA PHE A 150 -6.62 4.60 7.85
C PHE A 150 -7.04 6.04 8.13
N SER A 151 -6.56 6.63 9.21
CA SER A 151 -6.92 8.00 9.55
C SER A 151 -6.42 8.99 8.50
N LEU A 152 -7.29 9.87 8.10
CA LEU A 152 -7.02 10.98 7.20
C LEU A 152 -6.96 12.26 8.03
N ARG A 153 -5.76 12.88 8.11
CA ARG A 153 -5.55 14.09 8.90
C ARG A 153 -6.51 15.21 8.46
N GLY A 154 -7.21 15.81 9.43
CA GLY A 154 -8.16 16.89 9.17
C GLY A 154 -9.52 16.43 8.65
N SER A 155 -9.76 15.12 8.56
CA SER A 155 -11.06 14.56 8.17
C SER A 155 -11.91 14.21 9.39
N SER A 156 -13.18 14.56 9.33
CA SER A 156 -14.20 14.13 10.31
C SER A 156 -14.69 12.69 10.09
N GLY A 157 -14.12 11.97 9.11
CA GLY A 157 -14.60 10.66 8.68
C GLY A 157 -15.75 10.70 7.68
N LEU A 158 -16.47 11.81 7.53
CA LEU A 158 -17.59 11.93 6.58
C LEU A 158 -17.16 11.69 5.12
N SER A 159 -15.94 12.06 4.76
CA SER A 159 -15.38 11.83 3.45
C SER A 159 -15.21 10.34 3.11
N LEU A 160 -15.08 9.46 4.11
CA LEU A 160 -14.99 8.01 3.92
C LEU A 160 -16.28 7.42 3.33
N ARG A 161 -17.42 8.10 3.52
CA ARG A 161 -18.71 7.70 2.90
C ARG A 161 -18.69 7.76 1.37
N SER A 162 -17.71 8.44 0.78
CA SER A 162 -17.53 8.50 -0.69
C SER A 162 -16.74 7.32 -1.25
N ILE A 163 -16.15 6.49 -0.40
CA ILE A 163 -15.44 5.27 -0.83
C ILE A 163 -16.49 4.25 -1.26
N PRO A 164 -16.37 3.65 -2.46
CA PRO A 164 -17.32 2.65 -2.90
C PRO A 164 -17.34 1.44 -1.98
N VAL A 165 -18.52 0.96 -1.63
CA VAL A 165 -18.70 -0.26 -0.81
C VAL A 165 -18.01 -1.46 -1.45
N ARG A 166 -18.00 -1.54 -2.78
CA ARG A 166 -17.28 -2.57 -3.53
C ARG A 166 -15.78 -2.54 -3.21
N THR A 167 -15.15 -1.38 -3.26
CA THR A 167 -13.71 -1.22 -2.96
C THR A 167 -13.39 -1.63 -1.52
N MET A 168 -14.25 -1.25 -0.57
CA MET A 168 -14.10 -1.64 0.84
C MET A 168 -14.17 -3.17 1.01
N ARG A 169 -15.13 -3.81 0.33
CA ARG A 169 -15.30 -5.28 0.37
C ARG A 169 -14.09 -5.99 -0.24
N GLU A 170 -13.71 -5.62 -1.47
CA GLU A 170 -12.56 -6.19 -2.17
C GLU A 170 -11.27 -6.03 -1.37
N PHE A 171 -11.10 -4.88 -0.70
CA PHE A 171 -9.96 -4.64 0.17
C PHE A 171 -9.97 -5.58 1.38
N ASN A 172 -11.13 -5.77 2.02
CA ASN A 172 -11.28 -6.70 3.14
C ASN A 172 -11.10 -8.17 2.73
N GLU A 173 -11.41 -8.54 1.49
CA GLU A 173 -11.14 -9.88 0.94
C GLU A 173 -9.64 -10.15 0.79
N LEU A 174 -8.85 -9.16 0.33
CA LEU A 174 -7.40 -9.29 0.20
C LEU A 174 -6.67 -9.13 1.54
N ARG A 175 -7.21 -8.31 2.44
CA ARG A 175 -6.65 -8.01 3.75
C ARG A 175 -7.77 -8.04 4.81
N PRO A 176 -8.16 -9.23 5.26
CA PRO A 176 -9.24 -9.37 6.24
C PRO A 176 -8.86 -8.77 7.58
N TYR A 177 -9.83 -8.09 8.21
CA TYR A 177 -9.71 -7.49 9.52
C TYR A 177 -10.57 -8.22 10.53
N ASP A 178 -9.99 -8.55 11.69
CA ASP A 178 -10.70 -9.17 12.80
C ASP A 178 -11.50 -8.14 13.61
N LEU A 179 -11.07 -6.87 13.57
CA LEU A 179 -11.72 -5.77 14.28
C LEU A 179 -11.54 -4.46 13.50
N ILE A 180 -12.62 -3.65 13.41
CA ILE A 180 -12.64 -2.32 12.79
C ILE A 180 -13.23 -1.30 13.78
#